data_73f04c88c135730b616b52db04211726
#
_entry.id   73f04c88c135730b616b52db04211726
#
_cell.length_a   1.000
_cell.length_b   1.000
_cell.length_c   1.000
_cell.angle_alpha   90.00
_cell.angle_beta   90.00
_cell.angle_gamma   90.00
#
_symmetry.space_group_name_H-M   'P 1'
#
loop_
_entity.id
_entity.type
_entity.pdbx_description
1 polymer ?
#
loop_
_entity_poly.entity_id
_entity_poly.type
_entity_poly.pdbx_seq_one_letter_code
_entity_poly.pdbx_strand_id
1 'polypeptide(L)'
;MQYRFILPIAILLAFASCRQAAEHSLRTAVEQYNQSCPVRMSELTRIDSLRYDKAANEVAFHCTMVGITSRSLDDELMMAAIKVHAAEESRMSINNMGSNDNGKETLMLLEQIGATLTFVYQLEDGAAVARQTFSPEDWK
;
A
#
# COMPACT_ATOMS: atom_id res chain seq x y z
N MET A 1 -28.22 -4.16 -39.55
CA MET A 1 -27.84 -2.94 -38.83
C MET A 1 -27.85 -3.07 -37.31
N GLN A 2 -28.03 -4.26 -36.74
CA GLN A 2 -28.09 -4.46 -35.28
C GLN A 2 -26.75 -4.85 -34.62
N TYR A 3 -25.70 -5.08 -35.37
CA TYR A 3 -24.41 -5.56 -34.81
C TYR A 3 -23.42 -4.46 -34.41
N ARG A 4 -23.72 -3.19 -34.67
CA ARG A 4 -22.80 -2.09 -34.41
C ARG A 4 -22.77 -1.58 -32.96
N PHE A 5 -23.80 -1.94 -32.17
CA PHE A 5 -23.91 -1.47 -30.76
C PHE A 5 -23.48 -2.51 -29.71
N ILE A 6 -23.30 -3.78 -30.10
CA ILE A 6 -22.96 -4.84 -29.15
C ILE A 6 -21.45 -4.86 -28.85
N LEU A 7 -20.61 -4.47 -29.82
CA LEU A 7 -19.14 -4.47 -29.64
C LEU A 7 -18.63 -3.55 -28.53
N PRO A 8 -19.06 -2.27 -28.42
CA PRO A 8 -18.57 -1.41 -27.35
C PRO A 8 -19.06 -1.83 -25.97
N ILE A 9 -20.26 -2.40 -25.86
CA ILE A 9 -20.80 -2.88 -24.58
C ILE A 9 -20.06 -4.13 -24.10
N ALA A 10 -19.76 -5.06 -25.00
CA ALA A 10 -19.00 -6.26 -24.67
C ALA A 10 -17.56 -5.93 -24.21
N ILE A 11 -16.92 -4.94 -24.82
CA ILE A 11 -15.59 -4.47 -24.44
C ILE A 11 -15.65 -3.80 -23.05
N LEU A 12 -16.64 -2.96 -22.79
CA LEU A 12 -16.84 -2.32 -21.49
C LEU A 12 -17.09 -3.34 -20.36
N LEU A 13 -17.88 -4.37 -20.65
CA LEU A 13 -18.12 -5.46 -19.70
C LEU A 13 -16.87 -6.29 -19.43
N ALA A 14 -16.03 -6.52 -20.43
CA ALA A 14 -14.76 -7.24 -20.28
C ALA A 14 -13.79 -6.45 -19.41
N PHE A 15 -13.67 -5.15 -19.59
CA PHE A 15 -12.83 -4.30 -18.74
C PHE A 15 -13.33 -4.23 -17.28
N ALA A 16 -14.65 -4.10 -17.08
CA ALA A 16 -15.26 -4.13 -15.76
C ALA A 16 -15.03 -5.47 -15.04
N SER A 17 -15.13 -6.58 -15.77
CA SER A 17 -14.88 -7.93 -15.26
C SER A 17 -13.41 -8.12 -14.85
N CYS A 18 -12.45 -7.65 -15.65
CA CYS A 18 -11.03 -7.70 -15.33
C CYS A 18 -10.69 -6.87 -14.07
N ARG A 19 -11.29 -5.68 -13.95
CA ARG A 19 -11.12 -4.83 -12.78
C ARG A 19 -11.67 -5.49 -11.52
N GLN A 20 -12.87 -6.07 -11.57
CA GLN A 20 -13.47 -6.77 -10.44
C GLN A 20 -12.63 -7.99 -10.02
N ALA A 21 -12.08 -8.73 -10.96
CA ALA A 21 -11.19 -9.86 -10.67
C ALA A 21 -9.91 -9.38 -9.98
N ALA A 22 -9.31 -8.29 -10.43
CA ALA A 22 -8.13 -7.70 -9.82
C ALA A 22 -8.42 -7.18 -8.40
N GLU A 23 -9.55 -6.50 -8.19
CA GLU A 23 -9.98 -6.05 -6.86
C GLU A 23 -10.21 -7.22 -5.90
N HIS A 24 -10.82 -8.30 -6.36
CA HIS A 24 -11.03 -9.50 -5.57
C HIS A 24 -9.70 -10.16 -5.17
N SER A 25 -8.78 -10.32 -6.11
CA SER A 25 -7.44 -10.87 -5.86
C SER A 25 -6.66 -10.01 -4.87
N LEU A 26 -6.78 -8.68 -4.99
CA LEU A 26 -6.14 -7.74 -4.07
C LEU A 26 -6.69 -7.87 -2.65
N ARG A 27 -8.01 -7.97 -2.49
CA ARG A 27 -8.64 -8.20 -1.17
C ARG A 27 -8.16 -9.50 -0.54
N THR A 28 -8.10 -10.57 -1.32
CA THR A 28 -7.61 -11.87 -0.85
C THR A 28 -6.15 -11.77 -0.40
N ALA A 29 -5.31 -11.09 -1.17
CA ALA A 29 -3.91 -10.86 -0.82
C ALA A 29 -3.76 -10.05 0.48
N VAL A 30 -4.58 -9.01 0.66
CA VAL A 30 -4.62 -8.21 1.88
C VAL A 30 -5.04 -9.04 3.09
N GLU A 31 -6.08 -9.85 2.96
CA GLU A 31 -6.54 -10.73 4.03
C GLU A 31 -5.48 -11.77 4.42
N GLN A 32 -4.83 -12.39 3.45
CA GLN A 32 -3.75 -13.34 3.69
C GLN A 32 -2.55 -12.69 4.39
N TYR A 33 -2.17 -11.49 3.94
CA TYR A 33 -1.09 -10.74 4.58
C TYR A 33 -1.41 -10.42 6.05
N ASN A 34 -2.65 -10.00 6.33
CA ASN A 34 -3.09 -9.67 7.69
C ASN A 34 -3.07 -10.87 8.64
N GLN A 35 -3.19 -12.10 8.14
CA GLN A 35 -3.02 -13.31 8.96
C GLN A 35 -1.62 -13.43 9.54
N SER A 36 -0.62 -12.87 8.89
CA SER A 36 0.77 -12.86 9.35
C SER A 36 1.10 -11.65 10.23
N CYS A 37 0.24 -10.64 10.28
CA CYS A 37 0.48 -9.42 11.05
C CYS A 37 0.30 -9.66 12.56
N PRO A 38 1.05 -8.92 13.39
CA PRO A 38 2.05 -7.93 13.06
C PRO A 38 3.36 -8.54 12.53
N VAL A 39 4.01 -7.85 11.60
CA VAL A 39 5.26 -8.28 10.97
C VAL A 39 6.35 -7.21 11.15
N ARG A 40 7.55 -7.63 11.53
CA ARG A 40 8.69 -6.70 11.59
C ARG A 40 9.16 -6.35 10.18
N MET A 41 9.16 -5.05 9.87
CA MET A 41 9.73 -4.51 8.65
C MET A 41 11.23 -4.19 8.82
N SER A 42 11.59 -3.65 9.99
CA SER A 42 12.94 -3.31 10.41
C SER A 42 13.05 -3.34 11.93
N GLU A 43 14.21 -2.98 12.48
CA GLU A 43 14.38 -2.86 13.93
C GLU A 43 13.45 -1.80 14.54
N LEU A 44 13.18 -0.73 13.78
CA LEU A 44 12.36 0.39 14.24
C LEU A 44 10.88 0.27 13.85
N THR A 45 10.53 -0.52 12.85
CA THR A 45 9.20 -0.49 12.27
C THR A 45 8.53 -1.86 12.28
N ARG A 46 7.30 -1.88 12.77
CA ARG A 46 6.39 -3.01 12.72
C ARG A 46 5.20 -2.67 11.82
N ILE A 47 4.86 -3.58 10.91
CA ILE A 47 3.60 -3.50 10.15
C ILE A 47 2.51 -4.13 10.99
N ASP A 48 1.52 -3.36 11.37
CA ASP A 48 0.40 -3.83 12.19
C ASP A 48 -0.71 -4.44 11.33
N SER A 49 -0.97 -3.85 10.18
CA SER A 49 -2.00 -4.32 9.26
C SER A 49 -1.83 -3.73 7.86
N LEU A 50 -2.48 -4.37 6.91
CA LEU A 50 -2.67 -3.89 5.55
C LEU A 50 -4.18 -3.66 5.33
N ARG A 51 -4.55 -2.56 4.70
CA ARG A 51 -5.94 -2.23 4.42
C ARG A 51 -6.13 -1.82 2.96
N TYR A 52 -7.17 -2.35 2.33
CA TYR A 52 -7.63 -1.90 1.02
C TYR A 52 -8.90 -1.06 1.18
N ASP A 53 -8.84 0.19 0.75
CA ASP A 53 -9.97 1.11 0.66
C ASP A 53 -10.38 1.26 -0.81
N LYS A 54 -11.51 0.65 -1.16
CA LYS A 54 -12.03 0.70 -2.53
C LYS A 54 -12.46 2.11 -2.94
N ALA A 55 -13.04 2.88 -2.02
CA ALA A 55 -13.51 4.24 -2.30
C ALA A 55 -12.34 5.19 -2.60
N ALA A 56 -11.26 5.09 -1.84
CA ALA A 56 -10.02 5.84 -2.07
C ALA A 56 -9.13 5.23 -3.16
N ASN A 57 -9.41 4.00 -3.59
CA ASN A 57 -8.57 3.20 -4.48
C ASN A 57 -7.12 3.11 -3.97
N GLU A 58 -6.97 2.72 -2.73
CA GLU A 58 -5.71 2.74 -2.00
C GLU A 58 -5.51 1.47 -1.19
N VAL A 59 -4.30 0.94 -1.22
CA VAL A 59 -3.81 -0.05 -0.26
C VAL A 59 -2.85 0.63 0.69
N ALA A 60 -3.08 0.51 2.00
CA ALA A 60 -2.27 1.16 3.02
C ALA A 60 -1.66 0.15 3.99
N PHE A 61 -0.34 0.21 4.14
CA PHE A 61 0.39 -0.41 5.25
C PHE A 61 0.30 0.50 6.48
N HIS A 62 -0.27 0.00 7.56
CA HIS A 62 -0.27 0.68 8.85
C HIS A 62 0.92 0.20 9.67
N CYS A 63 1.84 1.12 9.93
CA CYS A 63 3.13 0.84 10.56
C CYS A 63 3.26 1.59 11.88
N THR A 64 3.86 0.94 12.88
CA THR A 64 4.21 1.55 14.17
C THR A 64 5.73 1.61 14.30
N MET A 65 6.25 2.77 14.69
CA MET A 65 7.64 2.94 15.08
C MET A 65 7.82 2.48 16.52
N VAL A 66 8.50 1.37 16.68
CA VAL A 66 8.61 0.65 17.97
C VAL A 66 9.55 1.39 18.93
N GLY A 67 9.11 1.54 20.17
CA GLY A 67 9.89 2.16 21.23
C GLY A 67 9.96 3.68 21.18
N ILE A 68 9.23 4.31 20.25
CA ILE A 68 9.20 5.76 20.10
C ILE A 68 7.80 6.27 20.43
N THR A 69 7.70 7.21 21.37
CA THR A 69 6.45 7.87 21.77
C THR A 69 6.55 9.37 21.53
N SER A 70 5.42 10.07 21.56
CA SER A 70 5.37 11.54 21.43
C SER A 70 6.25 12.25 22.46
N ARG A 71 6.40 11.69 23.65
CA ARG A 71 7.27 12.23 24.70
C ARG A 71 8.75 12.15 24.36
N SER A 72 9.14 11.18 23.52
CA SER A 72 10.51 11.01 23.05
C SER A 72 10.89 12.02 21.97
N LEU A 73 9.92 12.76 21.42
CA LEU A 73 10.05 13.62 20.25
C LEU A 73 9.88 15.11 20.54
N ASP A 74 10.32 15.56 21.70
CA ASP A 74 10.32 17.00 22.03
C ASP A 74 11.26 17.84 21.16
N ASP A 75 12.06 17.17 20.30
CA ASP A 75 13.06 17.78 19.42
C ASP A 75 12.60 17.72 17.96
N GLU A 76 12.48 18.88 17.30
CA GLU A 76 12.16 19.01 15.87
C GLU A 76 13.15 18.24 14.99
N LEU A 77 14.41 18.17 15.39
CA LEU A 77 15.45 17.46 14.65
C LEU A 77 15.19 15.95 14.64
N MET A 78 14.77 15.39 15.77
CA MET A 78 14.42 13.97 15.87
C MET A 78 13.17 13.65 15.05
N MET A 79 12.15 14.50 15.08
CA MET A 79 10.97 14.33 14.25
C MET A 79 11.31 14.37 12.74
N ALA A 80 12.20 15.30 12.35
CA ALA A 80 12.67 15.37 10.96
C ALA A 80 13.42 14.11 10.55
N ALA A 81 14.29 13.57 11.40
CA ALA A 81 15.03 12.33 11.17
C ALA A 81 14.08 11.13 11.00
N ILE A 82 13.05 11.04 11.81
CA ILE A 82 12.03 9.98 11.72
C ILE A 82 11.24 10.07 10.41
N LYS A 83 10.87 11.26 9.96
CA LYS A 83 10.19 11.46 8.67
C LYS A 83 11.07 11.05 7.49
N VAL A 84 12.35 11.37 7.53
CA VAL A 84 13.32 10.94 6.53
C VAL A 84 13.44 9.42 6.51
N HIS A 85 13.57 8.80 7.69
CA HIS A 85 13.62 7.34 7.81
C HIS A 85 12.37 6.68 7.22
N ALA A 86 11.17 7.19 7.54
CA ALA A 86 9.91 6.68 6.98
C ALA A 86 9.88 6.78 5.45
N ALA A 87 10.35 7.88 4.88
CA ALA A 87 10.41 8.07 3.43
C ALA A 87 11.38 7.09 2.76
N GLU A 88 12.56 6.90 3.32
CA GLU A 88 13.56 5.96 2.79
C GLU A 88 13.10 4.51 2.92
N GLU A 89 12.58 4.12 4.07
CA GLU A 89 12.12 2.76 4.34
C GLU A 89 10.95 2.37 3.42
N SER A 90 9.98 3.26 3.24
CA SER A 90 8.86 3.00 2.33
C SER A 90 9.30 2.87 0.87
N ARG A 91 10.26 3.68 0.43
CA ARG A 91 10.86 3.56 -0.91
C ARG A 91 11.60 2.23 -1.08
N MET A 92 12.39 1.84 -0.11
CA MET A 92 13.08 0.54 -0.11
C MET A 92 12.09 -0.62 -0.14
N SER A 93 10.98 -0.51 0.58
CA SER A 93 9.93 -1.54 0.60
C SER A 93 9.31 -1.74 -0.77
N ILE A 94 9.02 -0.67 -1.51
CA ILE A 94 8.53 -0.77 -2.88
C ILE A 94 9.56 -1.42 -3.80
N ASN A 95 10.83 -1.03 -3.70
CA ASN A 95 11.89 -1.64 -4.48
C ASN A 95 12.03 -3.14 -4.19
N ASN A 96 11.90 -3.54 -2.92
CA ASN A 96 11.95 -4.94 -2.52
C ASN A 96 10.73 -5.73 -3.04
N MET A 97 9.55 -5.14 -3.06
CA MET A 97 8.36 -5.74 -3.69
C MET A 97 8.61 -6.00 -5.17
N GLY A 98 9.24 -5.08 -5.88
CA GLY A 98 9.62 -5.25 -7.27
C GLY A 98 10.66 -6.34 -7.52
N SER A 99 11.34 -6.82 -6.49
CA SER A 99 12.41 -7.81 -6.58
C SER A 99 11.97 -9.25 -6.28
N ASN A 100 10.74 -9.46 -5.79
CA ASN A 100 10.21 -10.78 -5.49
C ASN A 100 8.87 -11.03 -6.19
N ASP A 101 8.53 -12.30 -6.44
CA ASP A 101 7.38 -12.66 -7.26
C ASP A 101 6.04 -12.23 -6.64
N ASN A 102 5.87 -12.42 -5.34
CA ASN A 102 4.63 -12.03 -4.65
C ASN A 102 4.46 -10.51 -4.64
N GLY A 103 5.53 -9.77 -4.41
CA GLY A 103 5.51 -8.31 -4.46
C GLY A 103 5.20 -7.78 -5.86
N LYS A 104 5.82 -8.35 -6.89
CA LYS A 104 5.53 -8.01 -8.30
C LYS A 104 4.07 -8.24 -8.65
N GLU A 105 3.51 -9.37 -8.25
CA GLU A 105 2.10 -9.68 -8.49
C GLU A 105 1.19 -8.64 -7.83
N THR A 106 1.48 -8.27 -6.60
CA THR A 106 0.73 -7.21 -5.89
C THR A 106 0.82 -5.87 -6.61
N LEU A 107 2.02 -5.45 -7.04
CA LEU A 107 2.20 -4.21 -7.79
C LEU A 107 1.45 -4.23 -9.13
N MET A 108 1.44 -5.37 -9.82
CA MET A 108 0.68 -5.54 -11.06
C MET A 108 -0.83 -5.41 -10.83
N LEU A 109 -1.37 -5.98 -9.75
CA LEU A 109 -2.79 -5.82 -9.40
C LEU A 109 -3.14 -4.37 -9.13
N LEU A 110 -2.28 -3.64 -8.43
CA LEU A 110 -2.44 -2.20 -8.18
C LEU A 110 -2.43 -1.39 -9.49
N GLU A 111 -1.53 -1.71 -10.40
CA GLU A 111 -1.48 -1.07 -11.73
C GLU A 111 -2.77 -1.30 -12.52
N GLN A 112 -3.31 -2.51 -12.52
CA GLN A 112 -4.52 -2.86 -13.26
C GLN A 112 -5.72 -2.02 -12.83
N ILE A 113 -5.82 -1.65 -11.57
CA ILE A 113 -6.93 -0.85 -11.05
C ILE A 113 -6.55 0.62 -10.82
N GLY A 114 -5.33 1.01 -11.11
CA GLY A 114 -4.83 2.37 -10.90
C GLY A 114 -4.79 2.76 -9.43
N ALA A 115 -4.62 1.79 -8.52
CA ALA A 115 -4.59 2.04 -7.08
C ALA A 115 -3.24 2.58 -6.62
N THR A 116 -3.27 3.35 -5.55
CA THR A 116 -2.07 3.81 -4.85
C THR A 116 -1.69 2.86 -3.72
N LEU A 117 -0.40 2.87 -3.38
CA LEU A 117 0.17 2.18 -2.23
C LEU A 117 0.68 3.21 -1.23
N THR A 118 0.20 3.12 0.00
CA THR A 118 0.51 4.08 1.05
C THR A 118 1.12 3.40 2.26
N PHE A 119 2.10 4.04 2.85
CA PHE A 119 2.66 3.67 4.15
C PHE A 119 2.28 4.74 5.17
N VAL A 120 1.52 4.33 6.17
CA VAL A 120 1.08 5.20 7.27
C VAL A 120 1.90 4.86 8.50
N TYR A 121 2.66 5.82 8.99
CA TYR A 121 3.53 5.66 10.16
C TYR A 121 2.95 6.35 11.37
N GLN A 122 2.88 5.64 12.46
CA GLN A 122 2.51 6.17 13.77
C GLN A 122 3.55 5.79 14.83
N LEU A 123 3.56 6.50 15.93
CA LEU A 123 4.35 6.17 17.11
C LEU A 123 3.64 5.11 17.95
N GLU A 124 4.33 4.59 18.97
CA GLU A 124 3.78 3.54 19.83
C GLU A 124 2.54 4.00 20.62
N ASP A 125 2.42 5.28 20.89
CA ASP A 125 1.24 5.89 21.51
C ASP A 125 0.12 6.25 20.51
N GLY A 126 0.27 5.90 19.24
CA GLY A 126 -0.72 6.14 18.17
C GLY A 126 -0.63 7.51 17.50
N ALA A 127 0.32 8.36 17.90
CA ALA A 127 0.50 9.66 17.26
C ALA A 127 0.99 9.50 15.81
N ALA A 128 0.33 10.18 14.86
CA ALA A 128 0.70 10.15 13.45
C ALA A 128 2.04 10.85 13.20
N VAL A 129 2.89 10.22 12.39
CA VAL A 129 4.23 10.73 12.05
C VAL A 129 4.33 11.12 10.59
N ALA A 130 4.01 10.19 9.71
CA ALA A 130 4.22 10.35 8.28
C ALA A 130 3.23 9.52 7.48
N ARG A 131 2.98 9.96 6.26
CA ARG A 131 2.21 9.23 5.25
C ARG A 131 2.96 9.35 3.92
N GLN A 132 3.36 8.22 3.36
CA GLN A 132 4.06 8.13 2.09
C GLN A 132 3.19 7.40 1.08
N THR A 133 2.77 8.09 0.03
CA THR A 133 1.90 7.55 -1.01
C THR A 133 2.65 7.42 -2.32
N PHE A 134 2.51 6.26 -2.96
CA PHE A 134 3.13 5.92 -4.24
C PHE A 134 2.05 5.54 -5.25
N SER A 135 2.20 6.01 -6.47
CA SER A 135 1.35 5.64 -7.60
C SER A 135 2.06 4.61 -8.49
N PRO A 136 1.35 3.96 -9.42
CA PRO A 136 2.00 3.04 -10.36
C PRO A 136 3.18 3.62 -11.13
N GLU A 137 3.22 4.94 -11.34
CA GLU A 137 4.34 5.61 -11.99
C GLU A 137 5.65 5.54 -11.18
N ASP A 138 5.54 5.32 -9.87
CA ASP A 138 6.70 5.29 -8.96
C ASP A 138 7.44 3.94 -8.97
N TRP A 139 6.83 2.87 -9.49
CA TRP A 139 7.45 1.52 -9.53
C TRP A 139 7.49 0.87 -10.91
N LYS A 140 7.05 1.56 -11.95
CA LYS A 140 7.17 1.09 -13.34
C LYS A 140 8.60 1.14 -13.85
#